data_84477b41509756924af8471b40b53ddb
#
_entry.id   84477b41509756924af8471b40b53ddb
#
_cell.length_a   1.000
_cell.length_b   1.000
_cell.length_c   1.000
_cell.angle_alpha   90.00
_cell.angle_beta   90.00
_cell.angle_gamma   90.00
#
_symmetry.space_group_name_H-M   'P 1'
#
loop_
_entity.id
_entity.type
_entity.pdbx_description
1 polymer ?
#
loop_
_entity_poly.entity_id
_entity_poly.type
_entity_poly.pdbx_seq_one_letter_code
_entity_poly.pdbx_strand_id
1 'polypeptide(L)'
;QQQPVARDLRQISAALKMITDMERIGDQTQDIAEILNVGNVMAPDRNQTLTEMAQATMKMVTGSVDAYVRKDLELAEQVKQYDDVVDKLFIQEREALISNIASNPHEGEIALDQLMIAKYFERIGDHAVNIAYWVSFSITGSHGRDE
;
A
#
# COMPACT_ATOMS: atom_id res chain seq x y z
N GLN A 1 -23.33 16.43 20.00
CA GLN A 1 -23.19 17.37 18.87
C GLN A 1 -21.81 18.01 18.91
N GLN A 2 -21.06 17.86 17.83
CA GLN A 2 -19.77 18.53 17.69
C GLN A 2 -19.98 19.97 17.20
N GLN A 3 -19.20 20.86 17.77
CA GLN A 3 -19.16 22.22 17.26
C GLN A 3 -18.62 22.23 15.83
N PRO A 4 -19.14 23.09 14.93
CA PRO A 4 -18.67 23.16 13.54
C PRO A 4 -17.17 23.37 13.40
N VAL A 5 -16.56 24.17 14.27
CA VAL A 5 -15.11 24.44 14.27
C VAL A 5 -14.31 23.16 14.55
N ALA A 6 -14.71 22.36 15.54
CA ALA A 6 -14.04 21.10 15.88
C ALA A 6 -14.12 20.10 14.72
N ARG A 7 -15.27 20.02 14.05
CA ARG A 7 -15.45 19.17 12.88
C ARG A 7 -14.56 19.62 11.73
N ASP A 8 -14.49 20.92 11.45
CA ASP A 8 -13.68 21.47 10.37
C ASP A 8 -12.20 21.23 10.63
N LEU A 9 -11.71 21.42 11.85
CA LEU A 9 -10.33 21.13 12.25
C LEU A 9 -10.01 19.65 12.09
N ARG A 10 -10.93 18.77 12.46
CA ARG A 10 -10.77 17.33 12.28
C ARG A 10 -10.63 16.96 10.83
N GLN A 11 -11.46 17.51 9.95
CA GLN A 11 -11.41 17.24 8.52
C GLN A 11 -10.12 17.75 7.89
N ILE A 12 -9.66 18.95 8.27
CA ILE A 12 -8.40 19.51 7.80
C ILE A 12 -7.22 18.67 8.27
N SER A 13 -7.20 18.27 9.52
CA SER A 13 -6.14 17.43 10.09
C SER A 13 -6.06 16.09 9.38
N ALA A 14 -7.20 15.44 9.15
CA ALA A 14 -7.26 14.19 8.42
C ALA A 14 -6.77 14.35 6.99
N ALA A 15 -7.19 15.42 6.29
CA ALA A 15 -6.77 15.69 4.92
C ALA A 15 -5.25 15.87 4.82
N LEU A 16 -4.64 16.61 5.75
CA LEU A 16 -3.19 16.80 5.78
C LEU A 16 -2.44 15.48 5.99
N LYS A 17 -2.95 14.60 6.84
CA LYS A 17 -2.35 13.28 7.06
C LYS A 17 -2.49 12.39 5.82
N MET A 18 -3.63 12.45 5.14
CA MET A 18 -3.84 11.71 3.90
C MET A 18 -2.90 12.17 2.79
N ILE A 19 -2.67 13.48 2.67
CA ILE A 19 -1.72 14.04 1.70
C ILE A 19 -0.31 13.52 1.97
N THR A 20 0.12 13.47 3.23
CA THR A 20 1.42 12.91 3.60
C THR A 20 1.54 11.45 3.17
N ASP A 21 0.52 10.63 3.42
CA ASP A 21 0.53 9.24 2.99
C ASP A 21 0.55 9.12 1.46
N MET A 22 -0.17 9.99 0.73
CA MET A 22 -0.14 10.01 -0.73
C MET A 22 1.26 10.37 -1.27
N GLU A 23 1.95 11.31 -0.64
CA GLU A 23 3.34 11.63 -0.99
C GLU A 23 4.26 10.42 -0.80
N ARG A 24 4.09 9.68 0.30
CA ARG A 24 4.86 8.45 0.56
C ARG A 24 4.58 7.36 -0.47
N ILE A 25 3.33 7.23 -0.89
CA ILE A 25 2.97 6.30 -1.98
C ILE A 25 3.70 6.70 -3.26
N GLY A 26 3.75 7.99 -3.58
CA GLY A 26 4.50 8.51 -4.72
C GLY A 26 5.98 8.17 -4.64
N ASP A 27 6.61 8.36 -3.49
CA ASP A 27 8.02 8.03 -3.25
C ASP A 27 8.29 6.54 -3.49
N GLN A 28 7.44 5.65 -2.95
CA GLN A 28 7.59 4.20 -3.13
C GLN A 28 7.42 3.81 -4.60
N THR A 29 6.48 4.43 -5.30
CA THR A 29 6.24 4.19 -6.73
C THR A 29 7.47 4.58 -7.55
N GLN A 30 8.11 5.70 -7.22
CA GLN A 30 9.34 6.14 -7.87
C GLN A 30 10.47 5.15 -7.62
N ASP A 31 10.63 4.65 -6.40
CA ASP A 31 11.64 3.67 -6.04
C ASP A 31 11.48 2.38 -6.86
N ILE A 32 10.24 1.92 -7.04
CA ILE A 32 9.95 0.76 -7.90
C ILE A 32 10.35 1.04 -9.34
N ALA A 33 9.99 2.22 -9.87
CA ALA A 33 10.31 2.61 -11.23
C ALA A 33 11.82 2.66 -11.48
N GLU A 34 12.60 3.15 -10.51
CA GLU A 34 14.06 3.18 -10.59
C GLU A 34 14.64 1.78 -10.71
N ILE A 35 14.17 0.81 -9.91
CA ILE A 35 14.63 -0.58 -9.97
C ILE A 35 14.31 -1.18 -11.34
N LEU A 36 13.11 -0.94 -11.87
CA LEU A 36 12.70 -1.44 -13.18
C LEU A 36 13.53 -0.86 -14.31
N ASN A 37 13.96 0.40 -14.21
CA ASN A 37 14.73 1.10 -15.24
C ASN A 37 16.20 0.65 -15.31
N VAL A 38 16.76 0.15 -14.22
CA VAL A 38 18.15 -0.33 -14.19
C VAL A 38 18.33 -1.66 -14.94
N GLY A 39 17.23 -2.31 -15.33
CA GLY A 39 17.26 -3.22 -16.47
C GLY A 39 17.58 -4.69 -16.20
N ASN A 40 17.72 -5.10 -14.94
CA ASN A 40 18.02 -6.50 -14.63
C ASN A 40 16.83 -7.27 -14.06
N VAL A 41 15.70 -6.60 -13.82
CA VAL A 41 14.49 -7.24 -13.30
C VAL A 41 13.69 -7.80 -14.48
N MET A 42 13.26 -9.04 -14.36
CA MET A 42 12.37 -9.64 -15.35
C MET A 42 11.13 -8.76 -15.54
N ALA A 43 10.66 -8.70 -16.79
CA ALA A 43 9.41 -8.02 -17.10
C ALA A 43 8.33 -8.44 -16.08
N PRO A 44 7.53 -7.48 -15.56
CA PRO A 44 6.54 -7.78 -14.51
C PRO A 44 5.60 -8.93 -14.86
N ASP A 45 5.32 -9.15 -16.13
CA ASP A 45 4.48 -10.23 -16.62
C ASP A 45 5.06 -11.64 -16.38
N ARG A 46 6.35 -11.74 -16.04
CA ARG A 46 7.01 -13.00 -15.72
C ARG A 46 7.02 -13.34 -14.24
N ASN A 47 6.57 -12.43 -13.39
CA ASN A 47 6.43 -12.68 -11.97
C ASN A 47 4.97 -12.41 -11.57
N GLN A 48 4.20 -13.48 -11.54
CA GLN A 48 2.76 -13.42 -11.25
C GLN A 48 2.47 -12.83 -9.86
N THR A 49 3.27 -13.18 -8.86
CA THR A 49 3.06 -12.69 -7.48
C THR A 49 3.28 -11.18 -7.41
N LEU A 50 4.34 -10.65 -8.05
CA LEU A 50 4.56 -9.19 -8.10
C LEU A 50 3.43 -8.47 -8.84
N THR A 51 2.93 -9.06 -9.92
CA THR A 51 1.78 -8.52 -10.66
C THR A 51 0.54 -8.46 -9.77
N GLU A 52 0.27 -9.51 -9.02
CA GLU A 52 -0.86 -9.55 -8.07
C GLU A 52 -0.69 -8.53 -6.94
N MET A 53 0.53 -8.34 -6.43
CA MET A 53 0.82 -7.30 -5.44
C MET A 53 0.57 -5.89 -6.00
N ALA A 54 1.00 -5.64 -7.23
CA ALA A 54 0.74 -4.36 -7.90
C ALA A 54 -0.76 -4.11 -8.03
N GLN A 55 -1.53 -5.09 -8.47
CA GLN A 55 -2.98 -4.97 -8.60
C GLN A 55 -3.67 -4.78 -7.25
N ALA A 56 -3.24 -5.52 -6.23
CA ALA A 56 -3.79 -5.40 -4.89
C ALA A 56 -3.55 -4.02 -4.29
N THR A 57 -2.33 -3.49 -4.41
CA THR A 57 -2.00 -2.18 -3.87
C THR A 57 -2.69 -1.04 -4.64
N MET A 58 -2.81 -1.15 -5.97
CA MET A 58 -3.59 -0.20 -6.77
C MET A 58 -5.05 -0.16 -6.31
N LYS A 59 -5.64 -1.32 -6.06
CA LYS A 59 -7.01 -1.42 -5.56
C LYS A 59 -7.15 -0.76 -4.18
N MET A 60 -6.17 -0.94 -3.30
CA MET A 60 -6.18 -0.31 -1.98
C MET A 60 -6.06 1.20 -2.06
N VAL A 61 -5.15 1.73 -2.88
CA VAL A 61 -4.97 3.17 -3.06
C VAL A 61 -6.24 3.80 -3.64
N THR A 62 -6.75 3.24 -4.73
CA THR A 62 -7.97 3.71 -5.36
C THR A 62 -9.17 3.65 -4.41
N GLY A 63 -9.29 2.54 -3.69
CA GLY A 63 -10.38 2.36 -2.70
C GLY A 63 -10.30 3.36 -1.56
N SER A 64 -9.11 3.68 -1.07
CA SER A 64 -8.94 4.65 0.01
C SER A 64 -9.30 6.06 -0.43
N VAL A 65 -8.94 6.46 -1.65
CA VAL A 65 -9.32 7.76 -2.22
C VAL A 65 -10.82 7.83 -2.47
N ASP A 66 -11.41 6.79 -3.04
CA ASP A 66 -12.85 6.71 -3.27
C ASP A 66 -13.63 6.77 -1.95
N ALA A 67 -13.15 6.09 -0.93
CA ALA A 67 -13.76 6.13 0.40
C ALA A 67 -13.78 7.57 0.97
N TYR A 68 -12.71 8.31 0.76
CA TYR A 68 -12.65 9.72 1.17
C TYR A 68 -13.66 10.58 0.39
N VAL A 69 -13.65 10.47 -0.93
CA VAL A 69 -14.50 11.29 -1.80
C VAL A 69 -15.99 11.02 -1.54
N ARG A 70 -16.35 9.76 -1.34
CA ARG A 70 -17.74 9.34 -1.12
C ARG A 70 -18.15 9.34 0.34
N LYS A 71 -17.22 9.55 1.26
CA LYS A 71 -17.46 9.41 2.72
C LYS A 71 -18.02 8.02 3.05
N ASP A 72 -17.40 6.98 2.47
CA ASP A 72 -17.85 5.61 2.54
C ASP A 72 -17.02 4.82 3.56
N LEU A 73 -17.57 4.65 4.77
CA LEU A 73 -16.93 3.91 5.86
C LEU A 73 -16.74 2.44 5.53
N GLU A 74 -17.69 1.83 4.84
CA GLU A 74 -17.61 0.42 4.49
C GLU A 74 -16.44 0.17 3.52
N LEU A 75 -16.28 1.04 2.54
CA LEU A 75 -15.15 0.96 1.61
C LEU A 75 -13.82 1.17 2.32
N ALA A 76 -13.74 2.12 3.25
CA ALA A 76 -12.54 2.32 4.07
C ALA A 76 -12.18 1.06 4.85
N GLU A 77 -13.18 0.39 5.42
CA GLU A 77 -12.99 -0.86 6.17
C GLU A 77 -12.50 -1.99 5.26
N GLN A 78 -13.05 -2.09 4.06
CA GLN A 78 -12.60 -3.07 3.06
C GLN A 78 -11.12 -2.86 2.69
N VAL A 79 -10.68 -1.60 2.53
CA VAL A 79 -9.27 -1.28 2.26
C VAL A 79 -8.39 -1.77 3.40
N LYS A 80 -8.77 -1.51 4.64
CA LYS A 80 -8.01 -1.97 5.83
C LYS A 80 -7.86 -3.50 5.83
N GLN A 81 -8.92 -4.22 5.56
CA GLN A 81 -8.92 -5.69 5.54
C GLN A 81 -8.10 -6.25 4.39
N TYR A 82 -8.04 -5.54 3.27
CA TYR A 82 -7.31 -5.97 2.08
C TYR A 82 -5.80 -6.02 2.29
N ASP A 83 -5.29 -5.36 3.33
CA ASP A 83 -3.88 -5.41 3.71
C ASP A 83 -3.40 -6.85 3.97
N ASP A 84 -4.25 -7.72 4.49
CA ASP A 84 -3.93 -9.14 4.70
C ASP A 84 -3.59 -9.85 3.38
N VAL A 85 -4.23 -9.46 2.28
CA VAL A 85 -3.95 -10.02 0.94
C VAL A 85 -2.53 -9.66 0.51
N VAL A 86 -2.15 -8.40 0.68
CA VAL A 86 -0.81 -7.90 0.33
C VAL A 86 0.25 -8.58 1.20
N ASP A 87 0.02 -8.70 2.51
CA ASP A 87 0.94 -9.36 3.43
C ASP A 87 1.19 -10.83 3.06
N LYS A 88 0.13 -11.55 2.69
CA LYS A 88 0.24 -12.94 2.26
C LYS A 88 1.02 -13.06 0.95
N LEU A 89 0.76 -12.16 0.00
CA LEU A 89 1.49 -12.13 -1.27
C LEU A 89 2.98 -11.82 -1.04
N PHE A 90 3.29 -10.92 -0.11
CA PHE A 90 4.68 -10.61 0.24
C PHE A 90 5.40 -11.85 0.77
N ILE A 91 4.79 -12.58 1.69
CA ILE A 91 5.36 -13.82 2.25
C ILE A 91 5.56 -14.87 1.14
N GLN A 92 4.58 -15.02 0.25
CA GLN A 92 4.65 -15.94 -0.87
C GLN A 92 5.82 -15.59 -1.81
N GLU A 93 5.98 -14.32 -2.14
CA GLU A 93 7.08 -13.83 -2.98
C GLU A 93 8.44 -14.07 -2.32
N ARG A 94 8.55 -13.73 -1.03
CA ARG A 94 9.77 -13.92 -0.26
C ARG A 94 10.20 -15.38 -0.26
N GLU A 95 9.29 -16.30 0.00
CA GLU A 95 9.57 -17.74 0.02
C GLU A 95 9.98 -18.27 -1.36
N ALA A 96 9.28 -17.82 -2.41
CA ALA A 96 9.61 -18.19 -3.78
C ALA A 96 11.01 -17.69 -4.18
N LEU A 97 11.38 -16.47 -3.81
CA LEU A 97 12.70 -15.91 -4.10
C LEU A 97 13.81 -16.64 -3.34
N ILE A 98 13.60 -16.99 -2.07
CA ILE A 98 14.56 -17.77 -1.29
C ILE A 98 14.81 -19.13 -1.96
N SER A 99 13.74 -19.82 -2.38
CA SER A 99 13.81 -21.09 -3.06
C SER A 99 14.57 -20.97 -4.40
N ASN A 100 14.31 -19.90 -5.14
CA ASN A 100 14.97 -19.66 -6.44
C ASN A 100 16.47 -19.40 -6.26
N ILE A 101 16.88 -18.60 -5.25
CA ILE A 101 18.30 -18.34 -4.96
C ILE A 101 19.02 -19.63 -4.60
N ALA A 102 18.39 -20.51 -3.82
CA ALA A 102 18.97 -21.80 -3.44
C ALA A 102 19.25 -22.68 -4.67
N SER A 103 18.35 -22.66 -5.66
CA SER A 103 18.49 -23.44 -6.91
C SER A 103 19.37 -22.76 -7.94
N ASN A 104 19.40 -21.44 -7.97
CA ASN A 104 20.08 -20.61 -8.97
C ASN A 104 20.83 -19.46 -8.29
N PRO A 105 21.97 -19.73 -7.62
CA PRO A 105 22.69 -18.70 -6.86
C PRO A 105 23.14 -17.50 -7.70
N HIS A 106 23.34 -17.68 -9.02
CA HIS A 106 23.72 -16.63 -9.95
C HIS A 106 22.61 -15.61 -10.21
N GLU A 107 21.35 -15.92 -9.84
CA GLU A 107 20.21 -15.01 -9.96
C GLU A 107 19.93 -14.22 -8.68
N GLY A 108 20.84 -14.25 -7.70
CA GLY A 108 20.64 -13.62 -6.40
C GLY A 108 20.40 -12.11 -6.49
N GLU A 109 21.11 -11.40 -7.38
CA GLU A 109 20.92 -9.96 -7.57
C GLU A 109 19.51 -9.64 -8.09
N ILE A 110 19.04 -10.37 -9.09
CA ILE A 110 17.68 -10.21 -9.61
C ILE A 110 16.64 -10.51 -8.53
N ALA A 111 16.86 -11.56 -7.75
CA ALA A 111 15.96 -11.94 -6.67
C ALA A 111 15.88 -10.86 -5.58
N LEU A 112 17.01 -10.23 -5.22
CA LEU A 112 17.02 -9.12 -4.27
C LEU A 112 16.26 -7.91 -4.79
N ASP A 113 16.40 -7.56 -6.07
CA ASP A 113 15.66 -6.47 -6.70
C ASP A 113 14.15 -6.75 -6.68
N GLN A 114 13.74 -7.99 -6.98
CA GLN A 114 12.33 -8.39 -6.89
C GLN A 114 11.80 -8.33 -5.46
N LEU A 115 12.59 -8.71 -4.47
CA LEU A 115 12.22 -8.60 -3.06
C LEU A 115 12.03 -7.13 -2.65
N MET A 116 12.92 -6.24 -3.12
CA MET A 116 12.80 -4.81 -2.85
C MET A 116 11.52 -4.24 -3.46
N ILE A 117 11.17 -4.63 -4.68
CA ILE A 117 9.91 -4.22 -5.31
C ILE A 117 8.72 -4.69 -4.48
N ALA A 118 8.73 -5.96 -4.03
CA ALA A 118 7.68 -6.50 -3.17
C ALA A 118 7.55 -5.69 -1.87
N LYS A 119 8.68 -5.31 -1.27
CA LYS A 119 8.69 -4.50 -0.05
C LYS A 119 8.11 -3.10 -0.27
N TYR A 120 8.41 -2.49 -1.41
CA TYR A 120 7.82 -1.19 -1.74
C TYR A 120 6.31 -1.29 -1.96
N PHE A 121 5.81 -2.36 -2.60
CA PHE A 121 4.37 -2.59 -2.71
C PHE A 121 3.73 -2.75 -1.33
N GLU A 122 4.36 -3.49 -0.42
CA GLU A 122 3.85 -3.64 0.95
C GLU A 122 3.74 -2.29 1.65
N ARG A 123 4.75 -1.43 1.51
CA ARG A 123 4.73 -0.07 2.06
C ARG A 123 3.63 0.80 1.44
N ILE A 124 3.38 0.68 0.14
CA ILE A 124 2.25 1.36 -0.51
C ILE A 124 0.94 0.92 0.13
N GLY A 125 0.76 -0.39 0.34
CA GLY A 125 -0.40 -0.94 1.02
C GLY A 125 -0.58 -0.36 2.43
N ASP A 126 0.51 -0.27 3.20
CA ASP A 126 0.49 0.30 4.55
C ASP A 126 0.02 1.78 4.53
N HIS A 127 0.51 2.57 3.57
CA HIS A 127 0.08 3.96 3.44
C HIS A 127 -1.39 4.07 3.01
N ALA A 128 -1.86 3.18 2.15
CA ALA A 128 -3.28 3.12 1.78
C ALA A 128 -4.17 2.79 2.98
N VAL A 129 -3.74 1.87 3.85
CA VAL A 129 -4.43 1.56 5.11
C VAL A 129 -4.47 2.80 6.01
N ASN A 130 -3.36 3.54 6.11
CA ASN A 130 -3.33 4.79 6.89
C ASN A 130 -4.34 5.80 6.34
N ILE A 131 -4.43 5.97 5.03
CA ILE A 131 -5.44 6.82 4.41
C ILE A 131 -6.85 6.36 4.82
N ALA A 132 -7.12 5.07 4.76
CA ALA A 132 -8.43 4.51 5.15
C ALA A 132 -8.76 4.81 6.62
N TYR A 133 -7.78 4.74 7.53
CA TYR A 133 -7.96 5.14 8.93
C TYR A 133 -8.30 6.63 9.06
N TRP A 134 -7.60 7.49 8.32
CA TRP A 134 -7.88 8.94 8.35
C TRP A 134 -9.24 9.26 7.73
N VAL A 135 -9.65 8.53 6.70
CA VAL A 135 -11.02 8.64 6.15
C VAL A 135 -12.05 8.31 7.24
N SER A 136 -11.88 7.18 7.91
CA SER A 136 -12.78 6.79 9.01
C SER A 136 -12.81 7.86 10.12
N PHE A 137 -11.64 8.37 10.50
CA PHE A 137 -11.54 9.45 11.50
C PHE A 137 -12.27 10.73 11.05
N SER A 138 -12.13 11.11 9.77
CA SER A 138 -12.78 12.31 9.23
C SER A 138 -14.32 12.21 9.30
N ILE A 139 -14.85 11.01 9.21
CA ILE A 139 -16.30 10.75 9.21
C ILE A 139 -16.83 10.56 10.63
N THR A 140 -16.15 9.74 11.45
CA THR A 140 -16.67 9.32 12.76
C THR A 140 -16.10 10.11 13.94
N GLY A 141 -14.93 10.73 13.77
CA GLY A 141 -14.20 11.37 14.87
C GLY A 141 -13.44 10.37 15.76
N SER A 142 -13.43 9.08 15.41
CA SER A 142 -12.75 8.03 16.16
C SER A 142 -11.55 7.51 15.39
N HIS A 143 -10.42 7.37 16.08
CA HIS A 143 -9.15 6.95 15.45
C HIS A 143 -9.08 5.45 15.14
N GLY A 144 -9.91 4.62 15.76
CA GLY A 144 -10.04 3.20 15.44
C GLY A 144 -8.80 2.34 15.71
N ARG A 145 -7.70 2.93 16.21
CA ARG A 145 -6.48 2.21 16.55
C ARG A 145 -6.33 1.90 18.04
N ASP A 146 -7.21 2.48 18.84
CA ASP A 146 -7.13 2.40 20.31
C ASP A 146 -8.15 1.43 20.90
N GLU A 147 -8.75 0.57 20.07
CA GLU A 147 -9.66 -0.47 20.53
C GLU A 147 -9.08 -1.87 20.36
#